data_74c29482d6ce1e93db65bc6ff1bd13cc
#
_entry.id   74c29482d6ce1e93db65bc6ff1bd13cc
#
_cell.length_a   1.000
_cell.length_b   1.000
_cell.length_c   1.000
_cell.angle_alpha   90.00
_cell.angle_beta   90.00
_cell.angle_gamma   90.00
#
_symmetry.space_group_name_H-M   'P 1'
#
loop_
_entity.id
_entity.type
_entity.pdbx_description
1 polymer ?
#
loop_
_entity_poly.entity_id
_entity_poly.type
_entity_poly.pdbx_seq_one_letter_code
_entity_poly.pdbx_strand_id
1 'polypeptide(L)'
;MKKHILSLLSVLLPMVVFADAVEIDGIYYNLVPSTKEAEVTINPNVYTGDVVIPASVTCDGVDFSVTSIGSYSFFNCKSLTSISIPNSVTKIGDMAFSYCNSLSSIRISDIAAWCSIIFSGMESNPLSSGGKFYLNDEEIKDLTIPNRVTSIGQFAFTNCKSLSSVTIPDGVTSIGGNTFSYCSNLTSITIPNSVTSIGQFAFTDCNSLTSVIIPDGITIIEFGLFTRCSSLTSVTIPNSVTKIGDSAFYGCSSLTTVTLPDGVSSIGKSAFSNCSGLTSIAIPDGVSELGEMAFMYCSNLASIKIPDGVTKLGESTFHGCSSLITIVIPNGVTVLEYGVFSQCRSLTSATIGGSVKTIKKNSFTDCPALADVYCLAENVPSTDLYAFDSYILQAILHVPSNAVDAYMAQEPWRFFQCIVPLDDESIETTYYTSPTGHIDIYSIDGKLIGTAAVQSEAARIINNLPSGTSTIVKKGGKSVKIMVK
;
A
#
# COMPACT_ATOMS: atom_id res chain seq x y z
N MET A 1 56.98 -35.02 -6.98
CA MET A 1 57.08 -33.62 -6.66
C MET A 1 56.32 -32.81 -7.70
N LYS A 2 55.07 -32.45 -7.44
CA LYS A 2 54.27 -31.56 -8.30
C LYS A 2 54.08 -30.26 -7.49
N LYS A 3 54.66 -29.18 -8.03
CA LYS A 3 54.53 -27.81 -7.47
C LYS A 3 53.17 -27.28 -7.88
N HIS A 4 52.32 -26.96 -6.90
CA HIS A 4 51.09 -26.16 -7.09
C HIS A 4 51.51 -24.69 -7.16
N ILE A 5 51.30 -24.09 -8.34
CA ILE A 5 51.37 -22.67 -8.53
C ILE A 5 50.01 -22.09 -8.12
N LEU A 6 49.96 -21.40 -6.99
CA LEU A 6 48.82 -20.60 -6.56
C LEU A 6 48.89 -19.31 -7.38
N SER A 7 48.01 -19.15 -8.37
CA SER A 7 47.83 -17.89 -9.06
C SER A 7 46.98 -16.95 -8.18
N LEU A 8 47.66 -15.98 -7.59
CA LEU A 8 47.02 -14.83 -6.95
C LEU A 8 46.40 -13.97 -8.05
N LEU A 9 45.08 -14.08 -8.24
CA LEU A 9 44.33 -13.15 -9.08
C LEU A 9 44.14 -11.85 -8.27
N SER A 10 45.09 -10.92 -8.39
CA SER A 10 44.89 -9.56 -7.91
C SER A 10 43.84 -8.89 -8.78
N VAL A 11 42.62 -8.75 -8.22
CA VAL A 11 41.61 -7.88 -8.77
C VAL A 11 42.18 -6.45 -8.71
N LEU A 12 42.63 -5.94 -9.84
CA LEU A 12 42.91 -4.51 -10.02
C LEU A 12 41.54 -3.80 -9.98
N LEU A 13 41.13 -3.37 -8.80
CA LEU A 13 40.21 -2.25 -8.68
C LEU A 13 40.90 -1.05 -9.35
N PRO A 14 40.22 -0.28 -10.22
CA PRO A 14 40.77 0.96 -10.72
C PRO A 14 41.07 1.84 -9.49
N MET A 15 42.35 2.02 -9.18
CA MET A 15 42.77 3.11 -8.30
C MET A 15 42.33 4.39 -9.02
N VAL A 16 41.20 4.95 -8.62
CA VAL A 16 40.90 6.34 -8.86
C VAL A 16 42.01 7.07 -8.10
N VAL A 17 42.97 7.62 -8.82
CA VAL A 17 43.97 8.53 -8.25
C VAL A 17 43.17 9.75 -7.79
N PHE A 18 42.78 9.77 -6.53
CA PHE A 18 42.35 10.99 -5.90
C PHE A 18 43.56 11.92 -5.92
N ALA A 19 43.48 13.06 -6.59
CA ALA A 19 44.39 14.16 -6.30
C ALA A 19 44.38 14.33 -4.78
N ASP A 20 45.55 14.47 -4.16
CA ASP A 20 45.65 14.56 -2.70
C ASP A 20 44.67 15.64 -2.22
N ALA A 21 43.73 15.26 -1.34
CA ALA A 21 42.76 16.19 -0.82
C ALA A 21 43.49 17.33 -0.08
N VAL A 22 43.11 18.57 -0.36
CA VAL A 22 43.69 19.75 0.26
C VAL A 22 42.85 20.14 1.46
N GLU A 23 43.54 20.33 2.61
CA GLU A 23 42.90 20.90 3.80
C GLU A 23 42.91 22.43 3.74
N ILE A 24 41.74 23.03 3.88
CA ILE A 24 41.58 24.48 3.99
C ILE A 24 40.61 24.75 5.14
N ASP A 25 41.07 25.48 6.15
CA ASP A 25 40.28 25.85 7.36
C ASP A 25 39.56 24.65 8.05
N GLY A 26 40.25 23.49 8.09
CA GLY A 26 39.75 22.28 8.75
C GLY A 26 38.81 21.43 7.89
N ILE A 27 38.54 21.82 6.66
CA ILE A 27 37.73 21.06 5.71
C ILE A 27 38.62 20.57 4.57
N TYR A 28 38.41 19.31 4.15
CA TYR A 28 39.13 18.67 3.08
C TYR A 28 38.40 18.79 1.76
N TYR A 29 39.13 19.16 0.71
CA TYR A 29 38.58 19.40 -0.62
C TYR A 29 39.34 18.66 -1.72
N ASN A 30 38.58 18.10 -2.67
CA ASN A 30 39.10 17.75 -3.98
C ASN A 30 38.94 18.98 -4.88
N LEU A 31 40.05 19.59 -5.30
CA LEU A 31 40.03 20.75 -6.16
C LEU A 31 40.08 20.35 -7.64
N VAL A 32 39.24 20.94 -8.48
CA VAL A 32 39.19 20.74 -9.93
C VAL A 32 39.67 22.02 -10.63
N PRO A 33 40.97 22.17 -10.93
CA PRO A 33 41.54 23.42 -11.47
C PRO A 33 40.93 23.85 -12.81
N SER A 34 40.54 22.89 -13.64
CA SER A 34 39.96 23.16 -14.97
C SER A 34 38.62 23.88 -14.94
N THR A 35 37.77 23.59 -13.95
CA THR A 35 36.43 24.20 -13.76
C THR A 35 36.41 25.22 -12.63
N LYS A 36 37.47 25.29 -11.82
CA LYS A 36 37.54 26.06 -10.57
C LYS A 36 36.46 25.67 -9.58
N GLU A 37 36.24 24.39 -9.46
CA GLU A 37 35.27 23.80 -8.52
C GLU A 37 36.01 23.06 -7.41
N ALA A 38 35.40 23.06 -6.23
CA ALA A 38 35.83 22.28 -5.07
C ALA A 38 34.72 21.34 -4.62
N GLU A 39 35.06 20.10 -4.34
CA GLU A 39 34.21 19.11 -3.71
C GLU A 39 34.69 18.87 -2.28
N VAL A 40 33.81 19.02 -1.29
CA VAL A 40 34.12 18.59 0.08
C VAL A 40 34.32 17.08 0.10
N THR A 41 35.39 16.61 0.73
CA THR A 41 35.74 15.19 0.78
C THR A 41 36.01 14.69 2.21
N ILE A 42 36.41 13.42 2.33
CA ILE A 42 36.63 12.74 3.60
C ILE A 42 37.74 13.41 4.40
N ASN A 43 37.47 13.70 5.67
CA ASN A 43 38.49 14.09 6.63
C ASN A 43 39.11 12.82 7.26
N PRO A 44 40.43 12.59 7.17
CA PRO A 44 41.09 11.43 7.76
C PRO A 44 40.85 11.27 9.26
N ASN A 45 40.62 12.38 9.98
CA ASN A 45 40.38 12.43 11.42
C ASN A 45 38.91 12.55 11.79
N VAL A 46 38.00 12.40 10.82
CA VAL A 46 36.55 12.65 10.86
C VAL A 46 36.19 14.10 11.23
N TYR A 47 35.05 14.57 10.77
CA TYR A 47 34.54 15.89 11.16
C TYR A 47 33.81 15.83 12.50
N THR A 48 33.98 16.84 13.32
CA THR A 48 33.36 16.94 14.66
C THR A 48 32.86 18.35 14.93
N GLY A 49 31.91 18.50 15.88
CA GLY A 49 31.35 19.79 16.29
C GLY A 49 30.54 20.46 15.18
N ASP A 50 30.72 21.75 15.04
CA ASP A 50 30.00 22.57 14.07
C ASP A 50 30.87 22.81 12.84
N VAL A 51 30.37 22.43 11.66
CA VAL A 51 31.05 22.61 10.38
C VAL A 51 30.27 23.60 9.52
N VAL A 52 30.96 24.63 9.06
CA VAL A 52 30.42 25.62 8.12
C VAL A 52 31.16 25.48 6.81
N ILE A 53 30.49 24.98 5.78
CA ILE A 53 31.04 24.88 4.43
C ILE A 53 30.93 26.24 3.76
N PRO A 54 32.07 26.88 3.33
CA PRO A 54 32.03 28.15 2.63
C PRO A 54 31.56 27.98 1.18
N ALA A 55 31.04 29.04 0.56
CA ALA A 55 30.64 29.02 -0.85
C ALA A 55 31.84 28.93 -1.82
N SER A 56 33.03 29.36 -1.38
CA SER A 56 34.29 29.27 -2.13
C SER A 56 35.49 29.14 -1.20
N VAL A 57 36.59 28.58 -1.72
CA VAL A 57 37.87 28.43 -1.02
C VAL A 57 38.98 28.93 -1.93
N THR A 58 40.04 29.48 -1.32
CA THR A 58 41.21 29.94 -2.07
C THR A 58 42.38 28.99 -1.81
N CYS A 59 43.01 28.48 -2.88
CA CYS A 59 44.20 27.67 -2.80
C CYS A 59 45.26 28.22 -3.80
N ASP A 60 46.45 28.50 -3.33
CA ASP A 60 47.57 29.06 -4.15
C ASP A 60 47.16 30.30 -4.96
N GLY A 61 46.29 31.16 -4.37
CA GLY A 61 45.84 32.39 -5.01
C GLY A 61 44.75 32.18 -6.08
N VAL A 62 44.20 30.98 -6.21
CA VAL A 62 43.06 30.65 -7.08
C VAL A 62 41.83 30.38 -6.25
N ASP A 63 40.70 31.02 -6.60
CA ASP A 63 39.42 30.80 -5.98
C ASP A 63 38.68 29.64 -6.64
N PHE A 64 38.18 28.72 -5.83
CA PHE A 64 37.38 27.55 -6.21
C PHE A 64 35.98 27.68 -5.60
N SER A 65 34.95 27.54 -6.42
CA SER A 65 33.54 27.46 -5.93
C SER A 65 33.28 26.09 -5.32
N VAL A 66 32.70 26.02 -4.11
CA VAL A 66 32.32 24.76 -3.48
C VAL A 66 30.96 24.34 -4.05
N THR A 67 30.95 23.40 -5.00
CA THR A 67 29.75 23.01 -5.77
C THR A 67 29.20 21.65 -5.39
N SER A 68 29.98 20.83 -4.65
CA SER A 68 29.55 19.51 -4.25
C SER A 68 30.11 19.05 -2.90
N ILE A 69 29.37 18.10 -2.29
CA ILE A 69 29.83 17.29 -1.17
C ILE A 69 29.95 15.86 -1.70
N GLY A 70 31.17 15.30 -1.64
CA GLY A 70 31.48 13.99 -2.20
C GLY A 70 30.83 12.83 -1.44
N SER A 71 30.86 11.66 -2.04
CA SER A 71 30.39 10.44 -1.38
C SER A 71 31.24 10.15 -0.12
N TYR A 72 30.53 9.71 0.96
CA TYR A 72 31.15 9.38 2.25
C TYR A 72 31.87 10.53 2.96
N SER A 73 31.77 11.80 2.53
CA SER A 73 32.54 12.91 3.06
C SER A 73 32.39 13.09 4.57
N PHE A 74 31.20 12.94 5.10
CA PHE A 74 30.90 13.00 6.54
C PHE A 74 30.49 11.62 7.10
N PHE A 75 30.78 10.53 6.38
CA PHE A 75 30.43 9.18 6.83
C PHE A 75 30.97 8.89 8.23
N ASN A 76 30.10 8.39 9.12
CA ASN A 76 30.43 8.00 10.49
C ASN A 76 31.02 9.16 11.36
N CYS A 77 30.71 10.41 11.01
CA CYS A 77 31.05 11.58 11.82
C CYS A 77 30.13 11.67 13.05
N LYS A 78 30.31 10.76 14.01
CA LYS A 78 29.41 10.59 15.18
C LYS A 78 29.35 11.79 16.11
N SER A 79 30.39 12.66 16.07
CA SER A 79 30.48 13.86 16.93
C SER A 79 30.22 15.15 16.14
N LEU A 80 29.78 15.07 14.87
CA LEU A 80 29.31 16.22 14.11
C LEU A 80 27.96 16.66 14.68
N THR A 81 27.85 17.91 15.12
CA THR A 81 26.65 18.45 15.79
C THR A 81 25.83 19.35 14.90
N SER A 82 26.50 20.11 14.03
CA SER A 82 25.81 20.99 13.07
C SER A 82 26.57 21.07 11.74
N ILE A 83 25.81 21.30 10.66
CA ILE A 83 26.34 21.52 9.31
C ILE A 83 25.67 22.73 8.68
N SER A 84 26.44 23.67 8.13
CA SER A 84 25.95 24.75 7.28
C SER A 84 26.35 24.49 5.83
N ILE A 85 25.38 24.46 4.93
CA ILE A 85 25.57 24.15 3.50
C ILE A 85 25.30 25.42 2.68
N PRO A 86 26.25 25.87 1.87
CA PRO A 86 26.11 27.09 1.06
C PRO A 86 25.24 26.83 -0.17
N ASN A 87 24.68 27.91 -0.73
CA ASN A 87 23.78 27.87 -1.90
C ASN A 87 24.49 27.44 -3.19
N SER A 88 25.85 27.41 -3.19
CA SER A 88 26.65 26.95 -4.32
C SER A 88 26.67 25.43 -4.48
N VAL A 89 26.31 24.67 -3.42
CA VAL A 89 26.28 23.22 -3.48
C VAL A 89 25.04 22.75 -4.28
N THR A 90 25.30 22.00 -5.35
CA THR A 90 24.28 21.47 -6.26
C THR A 90 24.15 19.95 -6.22
N LYS A 91 25.15 19.26 -5.59
CA LYS A 91 25.17 17.80 -5.50
C LYS A 91 25.74 17.33 -4.16
N ILE A 92 25.11 16.29 -3.59
CA ILE A 92 25.60 15.59 -2.41
C ILE A 92 25.67 14.10 -2.74
N GLY A 93 26.87 13.52 -2.59
CA GLY A 93 27.19 12.15 -2.97
C GLY A 93 26.60 11.11 -2.03
N ASP A 94 26.73 9.85 -2.45
CA ASP A 94 26.16 8.72 -1.74
C ASP A 94 26.71 8.59 -0.31
N MET A 95 25.85 8.23 0.66
CA MET A 95 26.16 8.03 2.08
C MET A 95 26.94 9.18 2.73
N ALA A 96 26.86 10.41 2.16
CA ALA A 96 27.67 11.54 2.63
C ALA A 96 27.48 11.83 4.12
N PHE A 97 26.26 11.67 4.67
CA PHE A 97 25.95 11.91 6.09
C PHE A 97 25.50 10.66 6.85
N SER A 98 25.78 9.47 6.31
CA SER A 98 25.40 8.23 6.96
C SER A 98 26.13 8.07 8.30
N TYR A 99 25.40 7.65 9.34
CA TYR A 99 25.86 7.47 10.72
C TYR A 99 26.36 8.75 11.43
N CYS A 100 25.89 9.94 11.02
CA CYS A 100 26.12 11.20 11.75
C CYS A 100 25.11 11.33 12.91
N ASN A 101 25.20 10.45 13.90
CA ASN A 101 24.16 10.27 14.93
C ASN A 101 23.97 11.47 15.88
N SER A 102 24.95 12.40 15.97
CA SER A 102 24.84 13.61 16.79
C SER A 102 24.41 14.85 15.98
N LEU A 103 24.24 14.69 14.64
CA LEU A 103 23.89 15.82 13.79
C LEU A 103 22.46 16.27 14.08
N SER A 104 22.35 17.37 14.78
CA SER A 104 21.08 17.91 15.28
C SER A 104 20.65 19.21 14.60
N SER A 105 21.53 19.84 13.81
CA SER A 105 21.27 21.14 13.21
C SER A 105 21.79 21.21 11.78
N ILE A 106 20.90 21.41 10.83
CA ILE A 106 21.21 21.60 9.41
C ILE A 106 20.80 22.99 9.00
N ARG A 107 21.73 23.79 8.51
CA ARG A 107 21.55 25.22 8.23
C ARG A 107 21.75 25.52 6.75
N ILE A 108 20.85 26.31 6.19
CA ILE A 108 20.90 26.83 4.83
C ILE A 108 20.50 28.29 4.80
N SER A 109 20.77 28.97 3.70
CA SER A 109 20.34 30.37 3.49
C SER A 109 19.37 30.53 2.30
N ASP A 110 19.10 29.48 1.52
CA ASP A 110 18.21 29.54 0.36
C ASP A 110 17.48 28.21 0.11
N ILE A 111 16.17 28.23 0.28
CA ILE A 111 15.27 27.09 0.03
C ILE A 111 15.28 26.68 -1.46
N ALA A 112 15.37 27.62 -2.40
CA ALA A 112 15.34 27.27 -3.82
C ALA A 112 16.63 26.55 -4.26
N ALA A 113 17.79 27.00 -3.74
CA ALA A 113 19.06 26.28 -3.94
C ALA A 113 18.97 24.87 -3.35
N TRP A 114 18.43 24.73 -2.13
CA TRP A 114 18.24 23.44 -1.48
C TRP A 114 17.32 22.50 -2.28
N CYS A 115 16.20 23.00 -2.81
CA CYS A 115 15.28 22.23 -3.65
C CYS A 115 15.94 21.69 -4.93
N SER A 116 17.00 22.30 -5.41
CA SER A 116 17.71 21.93 -6.63
C SER A 116 18.88 20.97 -6.40
N ILE A 117 19.25 20.70 -5.13
CA ILE A 117 20.34 19.77 -4.82
C ILE A 117 19.99 18.37 -5.31
N ILE A 118 20.95 17.75 -6.00
CA ILE A 118 20.88 16.33 -6.39
C ILE A 118 21.44 15.50 -5.24
N PHE A 119 20.57 14.86 -4.50
CA PHE A 119 20.92 13.89 -3.48
C PHE A 119 21.05 12.50 -4.12
N SER A 120 22.19 11.82 -3.92
CA SER A 120 22.41 10.47 -4.50
C SER A 120 21.57 9.36 -3.82
N GLY A 121 21.07 9.60 -2.61
CA GLY A 121 20.25 8.69 -1.83
C GLY A 121 19.74 9.36 -0.56
N MET A 122 18.95 8.64 0.25
CA MET A 122 18.42 9.18 1.51
C MET A 122 19.56 9.58 2.46
N GLU A 123 20.58 8.76 2.61
CA GLU A 123 21.71 8.97 3.50
C GLU A 123 22.69 10.05 2.99
N SER A 124 22.50 10.55 1.78
CA SER A 124 23.23 11.72 1.30
C SER A 124 22.68 13.02 1.86
N ASN A 125 21.41 13.06 2.26
CA ASN A 125 20.79 14.23 2.87
C ASN A 125 21.08 14.26 4.39
N PRO A 126 21.66 15.35 4.93
CA PRO A 126 21.92 15.47 6.36
C PRO A 126 20.66 15.44 7.23
N LEU A 127 19.48 15.77 6.68
CA LEU A 127 18.20 15.65 7.37
C LEU A 127 17.85 14.19 7.71
N SER A 128 18.44 13.21 7.02
CA SER A 128 18.23 11.79 7.30
C SER A 128 18.61 11.39 8.73
N SER A 129 19.53 12.12 9.37
CA SER A 129 19.86 11.95 10.79
C SER A 129 18.76 12.41 11.76
N GLY A 130 17.73 13.09 11.29
CA GLY A 130 16.60 13.59 12.08
C GLY A 130 16.87 14.91 12.81
N GLY A 131 17.92 15.64 12.40
CA GLY A 131 18.23 16.96 12.91
C GLY A 131 17.21 18.03 12.48
N LYS A 132 17.21 19.14 13.19
CA LYS A 132 16.37 20.30 12.88
C LYS A 132 16.90 21.06 11.66
N PHE A 133 15.97 21.59 10.86
CA PHE A 133 16.28 22.32 9.64
C PHE A 133 16.09 23.83 9.84
N TYR A 134 17.12 24.62 9.49
CA TYR A 134 17.15 26.06 9.71
C TYR A 134 17.37 26.82 8.40
N LEU A 135 16.60 27.89 8.21
CA LEU A 135 16.79 28.91 7.19
C LEU A 135 17.22 30.22 7.86
N ASN A 136 18.45 30.71 7.56
CA ASN A 136 18.99 31.95 8.18
C ASN A 136 18.84 31.93 9.71
N ASP A 137 19.20 30.80 10.35
CA ASP A 137 19.16 30.56 11.78
C ASP A 137 17.76 30.43 12.41
N GLU A 138 16.69 30.53 11.63
CA GLU A 138 15.31 30.25 12.08
C GLU A 138 14.90 28.82 11.77
N GLU A 139 14.40 28.08 12.76
CA GLU A 139 13.92 26.70 12.58
C GLU A 139 12.68 26.69 11.67
N ILE A 140 12.75 25.92 10.58
CA ILE A 140 11.64 25.76 9.63
C ILE A 140 10.62 24.78 10.22
N LYS A 141 9.43 25.31 10.49
CA LYS A 141 8.24 24.53 10.86
C LYS A 141 7.17 24.61 9.78
N ASP A 142 6.98 25.80 9.23
CA ASP A 142 6.07 26.07 8.13
C ASP A 142 6.91 26.45 6.91
N LEU A 143 6.96 25.54 5.94
CA LEU A 143 7.78 25.70 4.75
C LEU A 143 6.97 26.33 3.63
N THR A 144 7.44 27.48 3.14
CA THR A 144 6.95 28.07 1.89
C THR A 144 8.04 27.91 0.82
N ILE A 145 7.74 27.15 -0.23
CA ILE A 145 8.63 27.01 -1.39
C ILE A 145 8.60 28.32 -2.19
N PRO A 146 9.77 28.92 -2.52
CA PRO A 146 9.81 30.15 -3.30
C PRO A 146 9.27 30.02 -4.72
N ASN A 147 8.61 31.08 -5.25
CA ASN A 147 7.98 31.07 -6.58
C ASN A 147 8.94 30.79 -7.75
N ARG A 148 10.25 30.95 -7.57
CA ARG A 148 11.26 30.63 -8.59
C ARG A 148 11.56 29.14 -8.72
N VAL A 149 11.06 28.30 -7.82
CA VAL A 149 11.25 26.85 -7.85
C VAL A 149 10.25 26.25 -8.82
N THR A 150 10.77 25.48 -9.79
CA THR A 150 9.95 24.76 -10.78
C THR A 150 9.87 23.27 -10.51
N SER A 151 10.78 22.73 -9.70
CA SER A 151 10.78 21.33 -9.27
C SER A 151 11.38 21.20 -7.87
N ILE A 152 10.89 20.27 -7.08
CA ILE A 152 11.45 19.92 -5.77
C ILE A 152 12.19 18.60 -5.93
N GLY A 153 13.50 18.59 -5.62
CA GLY A 153 14.38 17.44 -5.81
C GLY A 153 13.97 16.22 -4.97
N GLN A 154 14.39 15.06 -5.45
CA GLN A 154 14.26 13.81 -4.70
C GLN A 154 14.99 13.91 -3.35
N PHE A 155 14.41 13.38 -2.28
CA PHE A 155 14.92 13.41 -0.90
C PHE A 155 15.05 14.80 -0.26
N ALA A 156 14.69 15.91 -0.90
CA ALA A 156 15.02 17.26 -0.44
C ALA A 156 14.63 17.54 1.02
N PHE A 157 13.49 17.09 1.48
CA PHE A 157 13.00 17.30 2.85
C PHE A 157 12.77 15.99 3.60
N THR A 158 13.42 14.89 3.18
CA THR A 158 13.27 13.59 3.85
C THR A 158 13.64 13.68 5.33
N ASN A 159 12.81 13.03 6.19
CA ASN A 159 12.97 13.00 7.65
C ASN A 159 13.02 14.39 8.34
N CYS A 160 12.47 15.43 7.68
CA CYS A 160 12.36 16.75 8.26
C CYS A 160 11.19 16.78 9.29
N LYS A 161 11.47 16.28 10.49
CA LYS A 161 10.46 16.12 11.56
C LYS A 161 9.97 17.45 12.14
N SER A 162 10.68 18.56 11.91
CA SER A 162 10.22 19.89 12.35
C SER A 162 9.08 20.44 11.52
N LEU A 163 8.88 19.93 10.28
CA LEU A 163 7.84 20.44 9.39
C LEU A 163 6.43 20.11 9.89
N SER A 164 5.60 21.13 10.04
CA SER A 164 4.16 21.05 10.34
C SER A 164 3.29 21.34 9.12
N SER A 165 3.72 22.26 8.26
CA SER A 165 3.01 22.58 7.02
C SER A 165 3.95 22.88 5.86
N VAL A 166 3.46 22.64 4.62
CA VAL A 166 4.18 22.95 3.38
C VAL A 166 3.24 23.63 2.40
N THR A 167 3.67 24.78 1.87
CA THR A 167 3.01 25.49 0.78
C THR A 167 3.89 25.43 -0.47
N ILE A 168 3.37 24.85 -1.54
CA ILE A 168 4.03 24.75 -2.85
C ILE A 168 3.37 25.74 -3.80
N PRO A 169 4.16 26.63 -4.48
CA PRO A 169 3.60 27.64 -5.37
C PRO A 169 3.23 27.06 -6.76
N ASP A 170 2.39 27.77 -7.50
CA ASP A 170 1.88 27.39 -8.82
C ASP A 170 2.95 27.20 -9.90
N GLY A 171 4.21 27.64 -9.68
CA GLY A 171 5.31 27.41 -10.61
C GLY A 171 5.92 26.01 -10.56
N VAL A 172 5.63 25.22 -9.51
CA VAL A 172 6.19 23.87 -9.35
C VAL A 172 5.43 22.87 -10.21
N THR A 173 6.15 22.12 -11.04
CA THR A 173 5.59 21.10 -11.93
C THR A 173 5.84 19.67 -11.48
N SER A 174 6.85 19.46 -10.60
CA SER A 174 7.20 18.13 -10.11
C SER A 174 7.68 18.11 -8.66
N ILE A 175 7.31 17.05 -7.95
CA ILE A 175 7.81 16.70 -6.61
C ILE A 175 8.55 15.37 -6.76
N GLY A 176 9.83 15.35 -6.37
CA GLY A 176 10.68 14.15 -6.48
C GLY A 176 10.26 13.02 -5.55
N GLY A 177 10.84 11.84 -5.76
CA GLY A 177 10.63 10.70 -4.88
C GLY A 177 11.18 10.94 -3.48
N ASN A 178 10.54 10.38 -2.45
CA ASN A 178 10.93 10.52 -1.05
C ASN A 178 11.09 11.97 -0.55
N THR A 179 10.58 12.96 -1.29
CA THR A 179 10.80 14.39 -0.98
C THR A 179 10.40 14.74 0.46
N PHE A 180 9.24 14.32 0.92
CA PHE A 180 8.72 14.55 2.27
C PHE A 180 8.59 13.26 3.08
N SER A 181 9.29 12.17 2.68
CA SER A 181 9.22 10.93 3.43
C SER A 181 9.71 11.12 4.88
N TYR A 182 9.05 10.46 5.81
CA TYR A 182 9.33 10.54 7.27
C TYR A 182 9.14 11.94 7.89
N CYS A 183 8.44 12.87 7.23
CA CYS A 183 8.03 14.13 7.84
C CYS A 183 6.86 13.86 8.81
N SER A 184 7.15 13.20 9.93
CA SER A 184 6.14 12.64 10.84
C SER A 184 5.21 13.66 11.49
N ASN A 185 5.60 14.93 11.58
CA ASN A 185 4.79 16.02 12.14
C ASN A 185 4.07 16.85 11.06
N LEU A 186 4.24 16.52 9.78
CA LEU A 186 3.55 17.22 8.69
C LEU A 186 2.04 16.95 8.78
N THR A 187 1.25 17.99 9.09
CA THR A 187 -0.20 17.90 9.26
C THR A 187 -0.97 18.28 7.99
N SER A 188 -0.38 19.17 7.18
CA SER A 188 -1.01 19.67 5.96
C SER A 188 0.01 19.99 4.87
N ILE A 189 -0.40 19.79 3.63
CA ILE A 189 0.36 20.21 2.45
C ILE A 189 -0.62 20.70 1.39
N THR A 190 -0.29 21.82 0.74
CA THR A 190 -1.00 22.34 -0.42
C THR A 190 -0.20 22.06 -1.67
N ILE A 191 -0.73 21.23 -2.57
CA ILE A 191 -0.13 20.87 -3.85
C ILE A 191 -0.91 21.58 -4.95
N PRO A 192 -0.28 22.48 -5.73
CA PRO A 192 -0.97 23.25 -6.77
C PRO A 192 -1.27 22.41 -8.01
N ASN A 193 -2.23 22.86 -8.82
CA ASN A 193 -2.61 22.18 -10.07
C ASN A 193 -1.53 22.20 -11.17
N SER A 194 -0.47 22.98 -10.99
CA SER A 194 0.71 22.95 -11.86
C SER A 194 1.53 21.67 -11.73
N VAL A 195 1.40 20.95 -10.59
CA VAL A 195 2.13 19.70 -10.36
C VAL A 195 1.53 18.57 -11.19
N THR A 196 2.32 18.03 -12.10
CA THR A 196 1.95 16.93 -13.00
C THR A 196 2.68 15.63 -12.69
N SER A 197 3.63 15.65 -11.73
CA SER A 197 4.39 14.46 -11.30
C SER A 197 4.68 14.53 -9.81
N ILE A 198 4.36 13.44 -9.11
CA ILE A 198 4.76 13.21 -7.72
C ILE A 198 5.46 11.86 -7.67
N GLY A 199 6.70 11.83 -7.23
CA GLY A 199 7.54 10.62 -7.25
C GLY A 199 7.14 9.60 -6.16
N GLN A 200 7.67 8.39 -6.32
CA GLN A 200 7.44 7.28 -5.39
C GLN A 200 7.86 7.66 -3.96
N PHE A 201 7.09 7.18 -2.97
CA PHE A 201 7.33 7.40 -1.54
C PHE A 201 7.36 8.87 -1.09
N ALA A 202 6.87 9.82 -1.92
CA ALA A 202 7.02 11.25 -1.62
C ALA A 202 6.46 11.67 -0.25
N PHE A 203 5.43 10.99 0.25
CA PHE A 203 4.81 11.25 1.56
C PHE A 203 4.80 10.03 2.49
N THR A 204 5.65 9.04 2.24
CA THR A 204 5.77 7.86 3.13
C THR A 204 6.07 8.28 4.56
N ASP A 205 5.39 7.66 5.55
CA ASP A 205 5.56 7.92 6.99
C ASP A 205 5.29 9.38 7.41
N CYS A 206 4.45 10.12 6.65
CA CYS A 206 3.87 11.39 7.12
C CYS A 206 2.71 11.09 8.08
N ASN A 207 3.06 10.61 9.28
CA ASN A 207 2.11 10.02 10.22
C ASN A 207 1.05 10.99 10.75
N SER A 208 1.30 12.31 10.71
CA SER A 208 0.37 13.35 11.15
C SER A 208 -0.46 13.96 10.02
N LEU A 209 -0.21 13.59 8.75
CA LEU A 209 -0.93 14.12 7.61
C LEU A 209 -2.39 13.63 7.65
N THR A 210 -3.33 14.58 7.72
CA THR A 210 -4.75 14.27 7.94
C THR A 210 -5.56 14.22 6.65
N SER A 211 -5.19 15.05 5.68
CA SER A 211 -5.85 15.10 4.37
C SER A 211 -4.90 15.57 3.27
N VAL A 212 -5.19 15.19 2.04
CA VAL A 212 -4.46 15.66 0.87
C VAL A 212 -5.41 15.77 -0.32
N ILE A 213 -5.22 16.82 -1.13
CA ILE A 213 -5.87 17.00 -2.43
C ILE A 213 -4.79 16.75 -3.48
N ILE A 214 -5.01 15.74 -4.32
CA ILE A 214 -4.12 15.41 -5.43
C ILE A 214 -4.55 16.25 -6.64
N PRO A 215 -3.62 16.96 -7.29
CA PRO A 215 -3.95 17.85 -8.41
C PRO A 215 -4.38 17.10 -9.68
N ASP A 216 -5.19 17.75 -10.51
CA ASP A 216 -5.78 17.20 -11.74
C ASP A 216 -4.76 16.76 -12.80
N GLY A 217 -3.50 17.21 -12.73
CA GLY A 217 -2.41 16.79 -13.61
C GLY A 217 -1.86 15.39 -13.32
N ILE A 218 -2.21 14.76 -12.21
CA ILE A 218 -1.70 13.45 -11.80
C ILE A 218 -2.53 12.34 -12.45
N THR A 219 -1.86 11.41 -13.14
CA THR A 219 -2.49 10.27 -13.83
C THR A 219 -2.26 8.94 -13.13
N ILE A 220 -1.28 8.86 -12.25
CA ILE A 220 -0.90 7.65 -11.49
C ILE A 220 -0.66 8.04 -10.03
N ILE A 221 -1.26 7.31 -9.11
CA ILE A 221 -0.83 7.33 -7.71
C ILE A 221 0.35 6.39 -7.61
N GLU A 222 1.54 6.95 -7.41
CA GLU A 222 2.79 6.22 -7.51
C GLU A 222 3.00 5.22 -6.36
N PHE A 223 4.00 4.33 -6.55
CA PHE A 223 4.39 3.31 -5.57
C PHE A 223 4.68 3.95 -4.21
N GLY A 224 4.00 3.46 -3.17
CA GLY A 224 4.22 3.85 -1.79
C GLY A 224 3.92 5.32 -1.45
N LEU A 225 3.21 6.05 -2.31
CA LEU A 225 3.05 7.51 -2.21
C LEU A 225 2.63 7.98 -0.81
N PHE A 226 1.65 7.32 -0.18
CA PHE A 226 1.14 7.61 1.16
C PHE A 226 1.34 6.46 2.13
N THR A 227 2.33 5.58 1.89
CA THR A 227 2.60 4.46 2.80
C THR A 227 2.74 4.94 4.23
N ARG A 228 1.96 4.33 5.15
CA ARG A 228 1.96 4.62 6.60
C ARG A 228 1.61 6.06 6.99
N CYS A 229 0.87 6.79 6.17
CA CYS A 229 0.21 8.01 6.60
C CYS A 229 -0.95 7.66 7.55
N SER A 230 -0.61 7.27 8.78
CA SER A 230 -1.57 6.64 9.71
C SER A 230 -2.70 7.55 10.17
N SER A 231 -2.53 8.86 10.13
CA SER A 231 -3.58 9.84 10.45
C SER A 231 -4.38 10.32 9.24
N LEU A 232 -4.08 9.83 8.02
CA LEU A 232 -4.78 10.24 6.81
C LEU A 232 -6.23 9.74 6.84
N THR A 233 -7.18 10.66 6.98
CA THR A 233 -8.62 10.35 7.08
C THR A 233 -9.32 10.46 5.73
N SER A 234 -8.82 11.31 4.85
CA SER A 234 -9.39 11.55 3.52
C SER A 234 -8.34 11.90 2.49
N VAL A 235 -8.58 11.47 1.26
CA VAL A 235 -7.80 11.83 0.09
C VAL A 235 -8.74 12.11 -1.07
N THR A 236 -8.51 13.24 -1.76
CA THR A 236 -9.24 13.56 -2.99
C THR A 236 -8.38 13.11 -4.17
N ILE A 237 -8.85 12.12 -4.92
CA ILE A 237 -8.20 11.57 -6.10
C ILE A 237 -8.90 12.16 -7.34
N PRO A 238 -8.19 12.85 -8.24
CA PRO A 238 -8.80 13.50 -9.41
C PRO A 238 -9.19 12.48 -10.50
N ASN A 239 -10.10 12.89 -11.38
CA ASN A 239 -10.60 12.05 -12.49
C ASN A 239 -9.52 11.67 -13.53
N SER A 240 -8.39 12.35 -13.52
CA SER A 240 -7.22 12.04 -14.36
C SER A 240 -6.51 10.74 -13.97
N VAL A 241 -6.71 10.25 -12.74
CA VAL A 241 -6.00 9.07 -12.25
C VAL A 241 -6.57 7.80 -12.87
N THR A 242 -5.67 7.02 -13.49
CA THR A 242 -5.98 5.74 -14.16
C THR A 242 -5.40 4.52 -13.45
N LYS A 243 -4.48 4.72 -12.50
CA LYS A 243 -3.82 3.64 -11.78
C LYS A 243 -3.54 4.00 -10.32
N ILE A 244 -3.83 3.05 -9.42
CA ILE A 244 -3.37 3.08 -8.04
C ILE A 244 -2.17 2.14 -7.93
N GLY A 245 -1.00 2.68 -7.62
CA GLY A 245 0.27 1.95 -7.54
C GLY A 245 0.36 0.99 -6.35
N ASP A 246 1.38 0.15 -6.37
CA ASP A 246 1.63 -0.79 -5.28
C ASP A 246 1.89 -0.04 -3.97
N SER A 247 1.34 -0.52 -2.87
CA SER A 247 1.47 0.05 -1.52
C SER A 247 1.09 1.54 -1.41
N ALA A 248 0.36 2.11 -2.38
CA ALA A 248 0.10 3.55 -2.45
C ALA A 248 -0.51 4.13 -1.15
N PHE A 249 -1.41 3.38 -0.50
CA PHE A 249 -2.06 3.73 0.77
C PHE A 249 -1.80 2.66 1.86
N TYR A 250 -0.72 1.87 1.72
CA TYR A 250 -0.39 0.83 2.71
C TYR A 250 -0.31 1.43 4.12
N GLY A 251 -1.06 0.88 5.07
CA GLY A 251 -1.01 1.32 6.47
C GLY A 251 -1.65 2.68 6.78
N CYS A 252 -2.47 3.23 5.87
CA CYS A 252 -3.31 4.40 6.15
C CYS A 252 -4.48 4.01 7.07
N SER A 253 -4.17 3.72 8.34
CA SER A 253 -5.09 3.08 9.28
C SER A 253 -6.29 3.94 9.68
N SER A 254 -6.22 5.26 9.51
CA SER A 254 -7.33 6.19 9.76
C SER A 254 -8.19 6.49 8.53
N LEU A 255 -7.82 5.98 7.34
CA LEU A 255 -8.56 6.20 6.11
C LEU A 255 -9.91 5.47 6.17
N THR A 256 -11.00 6.23 6.29
CA THR A 256 -12.35 5.65 6.47
C THR A 256 -13.06 5.41 5.15
N THR A 257 -12.85 6.29 4.19
CA THR A 257 -13.44 6.19 2.85
C THR A 257 -12.45 6.74 1.82
N VAL A 258 -12.50 6.21 0.62
CA VAL A 258 -11.80 6.73 -0.55
C VAL A 258 -12.69 6.56 -1.78
N THR A 259 -12.79 7.63 -2.57
CA THR A 259 -13.47 7.59 -3.86
C THR A 259 -12.44 7.41 -4.96
N LEU A 260 -12.54 6.30 -5.68
CA LEU A 260 -11.73 6.04 -6.86
C LEU A 260 -12.49 6.57 -8.10
N PRO A 261 -11.84 7.33 -8.97
CA PRO A 261 -12.47 7.81 -10.20
C PRO A 261 -12.72 6.66 -11.18
N ASP A 262 -13.75 6.80 -12.05
CA ASP A 262 -14.17 5.78 -13.01
C ASP A 262 -13.07 5.38 -14.01
N GLY A 263 -12.09 6.26 -14.23
CA GLY A 263 -10.92 6.01 -15.09
C GLY A 263 -9.91 5.00 -14.54
N VAL A 264 -10.01 4.61 -13.26
CA VAL A 264 -9.07 3.66 -12.67
C VAL A 264 -9.27 2.27 -13.25
N SER A 265 -8.23 1.72 -13.86
CA SER A 265 -8.21 0.40 -14.50
C SER A 265 -7.41 -0.65 -13.74
N SER A 266 -6.58 -0.25 -12.76
CA SER A 266 -5.80 -1.20 -11.94
C SER A 266 -5.58 -0.70 -10.52
N ILE A 267 -5.62 -1.65 -9.58
CA ILE A 267 -5.29 -1.46 -8.16
C ILE A 267 -4.12 -2.41 -7.84
N GLY A 268 -3.00 -1.82 -7.46
CA GLY A 268 -1.72 -2.51 -7.29
C GLY A 268 -1.65 -3.42 -6.06
N LYS A 269 -0.52 -4.11 -5.92
CA LYS A 269 -0.19 -4.97 -4.78
C LYS A 269 -0.19 -4.16 -3.49
N SER A 270 -0.86 -4.66 -2.45
CA SER A 270 -0.94 -4.04 -1.13
C SER A 270 -1.43 -2.58 -1.13
N ALA A 271 -2.11 -2.13 -2.20
CA ALA A 271 -2.46 -0.71 -2.39
C ALA A 271 -3.22 -0.10 -1.20
N PHE A 272 -4.14 -0.86 -0.58
CA PHE A 272 -4.90 -0.49 0.63
C PHE A 272 -4.66 -1.45 1.79
N SER A 273 -3.58 -2.25 1.75
CA SER A 273 -3.30 -3.19 2.85
C SER A 273 -3.11 -2.44 4.18
N ASN A 274 -3.65 -2.99 5.27
CA ASN A 274 -3.65 -2.38 6.60
C ASN A 274 -4.36 -1.00 6.69
N CYS A 275 -5.27 -0.69 5.76
CA CYS A 275 -6.22 0.42 5.92
C CYS A 275 -7.36 -0.03 6.86
N SER A 276 -7.02 -0.24 8.13
CA SER A 276 -7.95 -0.83 9.12
C SER A 276 -9.18 0.03 9.38
N GLY A 277 -9.12 1.33 9.13
CA GLY A 277 -10.25 2.26 9.25
C GLY A 277 -11.23 2.20 8.09
N LEU A 278 -10.86 1.59 6.94
CA LEU A 278 -11.66 1.60 5.72
C LEU A 278 -12.94 0.78 5.90
N THR A 279 -14.09 1.46 5.83
CA THR A 279 -15.42 0.83 6.03
C THR A 279 -16.07 0.41 4.73
N SER A 280 -15.80 1.14 3.66
CA SER A 280 -16.29 0.85 2.31
C SER A 280 -15.40 1.46 1.24
N ILE A 281 -15.38 0.85 0.06
CA ILE A 281 -14.74 1.37 -1.14
C ILE A 281 -15.53 0.90 -2.36
N ALA A 282 -15.78 1.80 -3.30
CA ALA A 282 -16.34 1.47 -4.61
C ALA A 282 -15.18 1.21 -5.58
N ILE A 283 -15.10 0.01 -6.13
CA ILE A 283 -14.13 -0.35 -7.17
C ILE A 283 -14.78 0.01 -8.51
N PRO A 284 -14.12 0.84 -9.34
CA PRO A 284 -14.64 1.21 -10.66
C PRO A 284 -14.79 0.01 -11.60
N ASP A 285 -15.80 0.04 -12.48
CA ASP A 285 -16.10 -1.06 -13.41
C ASP A 285 -14.98 -1.31 -14.45
N GLY A 286 -14.09 -0.33 -14.66
CA GLY A 286 -12.89 -0.46 -15.50
C GLY A 286 -11.77 -1.32 -14.93
N VAL A 287 -11.86 -1.70 -13.65
CA VAL A 287 -10.81 -2.51 -13.00
C VAL A 287 -10.93 -3.96 -13.46
N SER A 288 -9.84 -4.50 -14.03
CA SER A 288 -9.78 -5.89 -14.53
C SER A 288 -9.08 -6.85 -13.57
N GLU A 289 -8.25 -6.33 -12.66
CA GLU A 289 -7.56 -7.15 -11.64
C GLU A 289 -7.33 -6.39 -10.34
N LEU A 290 -7.40 -7.10 -9.23
CA LEU A 290 -6.99 -6.63 -7.91
C LEU A 290 -5.67 -7.29 -7.53
N GLY A 291 -4.70 -6.46 -7.15
CA GLY A 291 -3.35 -6.91 -6.81
C GLY A 291 -3.29 -7.83 -5.58
N GLU A 292 -2.19 -8.54 -5.43
CA GLU A 292 -1.91 -9.33 -4.22
C GLU A 292 -2.04 -8.45 -2.98
N MET A 293 -2.72 -8.94 -1.92
CA MET A 293 -2.88 -8.25 -0.65
C MET A 293 -3.52 -6.85 -0.77
N ALA A 294 -4.21 -6.53 -1.88
CA ALA A 294 -4.67 -5.16 -2.15
C ALA A 294 -5.52 -4.56 -1.01
N PHE A 295 -6.33 -5.37 -0.33
CA PHE A 295 -7.18 -5.01 0.82
C PHE A 295 -6.86 -5.84 2.08
N MET A 296 -5.68 -6.44 2.14
CA MET A 296 -5.29 -7.27 3.28
C MET A 296 -5.36 -6.46 4.60
N TYR A 297 -5.99 -7.03 5.64
CA TYR A 297 -6.22 -6.39 6.95
C TYR A 297 -7.00 -5.05 6.89
N CYS A 298 -7.86 -4.86 5.90
CA CYS A 298 -8.91 -3.84 5.99
C CYS A 298 -10.00 -4.33 6.96
N SER A 299 -9.68 -4.33 8.26
CA SER A 299 -10.47 -5.04 9.27
C SER A 299 -11.89 -4.50 9.47
N ASN A 300 -12.14 -3.22 9.16
CA ASN A 300 -13.46 -2.59 9.25
C ASN A 300 -14.26 -2.64 7.94
N LEU A 301 -13.70 -3.21 6.86
CA LEU A 301 -14.38 -3.30 5.56
C LEU A 301 -15.57 -4.26 5.66
N ALA A 302 -16.77 -3.70 5.79
CA ALA A 302 -17.99 -4.47 6.01
C ALA A 302 -18.61 -5.00 4.70
N SER A 303 -18.39 -4.30 3.61
CA SER A 303 -18.89 -4.68 2.28
C SER A 303 -17.99 -4.17 1.18
N ILE A 304 -17.88 -4.93 0.10
CA ILE A 304 -17.21 -4.53 -1.13
C ILE A 304 -17.88 -5.19 -2.32
N LYS A 305 -18.11 -4.41 -3.38
CA LYS A 305 -18.53 -4.95 -4.67
C LYS A 305 -17.32 -5.17 -5.54
N ILE A 306 -17.10 -6.40 -6.01
CA ILE A 306 -16.11 -6.70 -7.04
C ILE A 306 -16.82 -6.54 -8.38
N PRO A 307 -16.37 -5.64 -9.28
CA PRO A 307 -16.97 -5.44 -10.60
C PRO A 307 -16.94 -6.70 -11.46
N ASP A 308 -17.93 -6.85 -12.34
CA ASP A 308 -18.03 -8.02 -13.23
C ASP A 308 -16.87 -8.13 -14.22
N GLY A 309 -16.19 -7.01 -14.53
CA GLY A 309 -14.99 -6.94 -15.36
C GLY A 309 -13.73 -7.54 -14.71
N VAL A 310 -13.75 -7.81 -13.40
CA VAL A 310 -12.59 -8.37 -12.71
C VAL A 310 -12.41 -9.84 -13.09
N THR A 311 -11.22 -10.16 -13.61
CA THR A 311 -10.84 -11.52 -14.02
C THR A 311 -9.80 -12.17 -13.11
N LYS A 312 -9.15 -11.37 -12.24
CA LYS A 312 -8.12 -11.86 -11.33
C LYS A 312 -8.22 -11.18 -9.97
N LEU A 313 -8.22 -12.02 -8.93
CA LEU A 313 -7.99 -11.64 -7.54
C LEU A 313 -6.60 -12.17 -7.16
N GLY A 314 -5.71 -11.29 -6.72
CA GLY A 314 -4.38 -11.68 -6.27
C GLY A 314 -4.41 -12.51 -4.98
N GLU A 315 -3.27 -13.11 -4.62
CA GLU A 315 -3.14 -13.83 -3.35
C GLU A 315 -3.47 -12.92 -2.17
N SER A 316 -4.20 -13.44 -1.19
CA SER A 316 -4.53 -12.74 0.06
C SER A 316 -5.21 -11.36 -0.14
N THR A 317 -5.88 -11.14 -1.28
CA THR A 317 -6.48 -9.83 -1.60
C THR A 317 -7.36 -9.28 -0.48
N PHE A 318 -8.19 -10.11 0.15
CA PHE A 318 -9.10 -9.75 1.25
C PHE A 318 -8.75 -10.46 2.56
N HIS A 319 -7.52 -10.99 2.69
CA HIS A 319 -7.10 -11.66 3.93
C HIS A 319 -7.25 -10.73 5.13
N GLY A 320 -7.91 -11.19 6.19
CA GLY A 320 -8.09 -10.42 7.42
C GLY A 320 -9.09 -9.26 7.32
N CYS A 321 -9.95 -9.23 6.29
CA CYS A 321 -11.12 -8.35 6.25
C CYS A 321 -12.19 -8.86 7.24
N SER A 322 -11.90 -8.72 8.54
CA SER A 322 -12.64 -9.40 9.60
C SER A 322 -14.10 -8.97 9.76
N SER A 323 -14.45 -7.77 9.27
CA SER A 323 -15.83 -7.25 9.29
C SER A 323 -16.61 -7.54 8.01
N LEU A 324 -15.99 -8.16 6.98
CA LEU A 324 -16.66 -8.46 5.71
C LEU A 324 -17.79 -9.47 5.94
N ILE A 325 -19.03 -9.08 5.58
CA ILE A 325 -20.23 -9.87 5.86
C ILE A 325 -20.58 -10.79 4.70
N THR A 326 -20.52 -10.29 3.48
CA THR A 326 -20.84 -11.05 2.26
C THR A 326 -19.88 -10.73 1.14
N ILE A 327 -19.67 -11.68 0.24
CA ILE A 327 -18.85 -11.48 -0.95
C ILE A 327 -19.48 -12.16 -2.17
N VAL A 328 -19.43 -11.49 -3.31
CA VAL A 328 -19.78 -12.06 -4.62
C VAL A 328 -18.54 -12.02 -5.50
N ILE A 329 -18.10 -13.20 -5.94
CA ILE A 329 -16.97 -13.37 -6.87
C ILE A 329 -17.57 -13.42 -8.27
N PRO A 330 -17.19 -12.47 -9.16
CA PRO A 330 -17.77 -12.36 -10.49
C PRO A 330 -17.38 -13.54 -11.41
N ASN A 331 -18.16 -13.75 -12.47
CA ASN A 331 -17.92 -14.81 -13.45
C ASN A 331 -16.62 -14.65 -14.25
N GLY A 332 -16.00 -13.47 -14.26
CA GLY A 332 -14.67 -13.26 -14.87
C GLY A 332 -13.55 -14.02 -14.17
N VAL A 333 -13.69 -14.31 -12.86
CA VAL A 333 -12.66 -14.97 -12.05
C VAL A 333 -12.70 -16.47 -12.29
N THR A 334 -11.54 -17.04 -12.66
CA THR A 334 -11.39 -18.48 -12.91
C THR A 334 -10.62 -19.22 -11.82
N VAL A 335 -9.85 -18.49 -11.00
CA VAL A 335 -9.05 -19.03 -9.92
C VAL A 335 -9.22 -18.18 -8.67
N LEU A 336 -9.55 -18.81 -7.55
CA LEU A 336 -9.38 -18.22 -6.23
C LEU A 336 -7.98 -18.57 -5.73
N GLU A 337 -7.17 -17.53 -5.60
CA GLU A 337 -5.77 -17.65 -5.22
C GLU A 337 -5.61 -17.97 -3.72
N TYR A 338 -4.37 -18.24 -3.28
CA TYR A 338 -4.05 -18.55 -1.90
C TYR A 338 -4.57 -17.48 -0.94
N GLY A 339 -5.33 -17.89 0.08
CA GLY A 339 -5.74 -17.06 1.21
C GLY A 339 -6.62 -15.86 0.89
N VAL A 340 -7.29 -15.81 -0.28
CA VAL A 340 -8.02 -14.62 -0.76
C VAL A 340 -9.00 -14.06 0.27
N PHE A 341 -9.77 -14.92 0.97
CA PHE A 341 -10.74 -14.55 2.01
C PHE A 341 -10.39 -15.16 3.38
N SER A 342 -9.13 -15.55 3.58
CA SER A 342 -8.70 -16.08 4.88
C SER A 342 -8.90 -15.02 5.97
N GLN A 343 -9.31 -15.45 7.17
CA GLN A 343 -9.57 -14.59 8.33
C GLN A 343 -10.70 -13.54 8.12
N CYS A 344 -11.60 -13.78 7.20
CA CYS A 344 -12.84 -13.00 7.08
C CYS A 344 -13.86 -13.49 8.12
N ARG A 345 -13.61 -13.14 9.39
CA ARG A 345 -14.31 -13.75 10.55
C ARG A 345 -15.80 -13.49 10.64
N SER A 346 -16.28 -12.40 10.04
CA SER A 346 -17.70 -12.05 9.98
C SER A 346 -18.38 -12.49 8.68
N LEU A 347 -17.67 -13.18 7.77
CA LEU A 347 -18.21 -13.59 6.48
C LEU A 347 -19.28 -14.67 6.68
N THR A 348 -20.55 -14.29 6.44
CA THR A 348 -21.69 -15.20 6.60
C THR A 348 -22.06 -15.87 5.28
N SER A 349 -21.79 -15.23 4.14
CA SER A 349 -22.18 -15.74 2.83
C SER A 349 -21.14 -15.42 1.76
N ALA A 350 -20.83 -16.40 0.91
CA ALA A 350 -19.94 -16.25 -0.24
C ALA A 350 -20.60 -16.81 -1.50
N THR A 351 -20.68 -16.00 -2.56
CA THR A 351 -21.12 -16.44 -3.90
C THR A 351 -19.89 -16.61 -4.79
N ILE A 352 -19.66 -17.80 -5.28
CA ILE A 352 -18.57 -18.18 -6.17
C ILE A 352 -19.11 -18.25 -7.60
N GLY A 353 -18.58 -17.39 -8.49
CA GLY A 353 -19.02 -17.31 -9.88
C GLY A 353 -18.88 -18.61 -10.65
N GLY A 354 -19.74 -18.83 -11.63
CA GLY A 354 -19.83 -20.10 -12.38
C GLY A 354 -18.61 -20.45 -13.23
N SER A 355 -17.71 -19.51 -13.47
CA SER A 355 -16.47 -19.72 -14.23
C SER A 355 -15.26 -20.14 -13.36
N VAL A 356 -15.40 -20.17 -12.04
CA VAL A 356 -14.31 -20.61 -11.15
C VAL A 356 -14.01 -22.08 -11.37
N LYS A 357 -12.74 -22.37 -11.71
CA LYS A 357 -12.23 -23.72 -12.00
C LYS A 357 -11.32 -24.25 -10.91
N THR A 358 -10.72 -23.36 -10.12
CA THR A 358 -9.75 -23.73 -9.10
C THR A 358 -9.92 -22.88 -7.86
N ILE A 359 -9.88 -23.51 -6.69
CA ILE A 359 -9.87 -22.85 -5.38
C ILE A 359 -8.63 -23.33 -4.64
N LYS A 360 -7.69 -22.43 -4.44
CA LYS A 360 -6.39 -22.73 -3.81
C LYS A 360 -6.53 -22.81 -2.28
N LYS A 361 -5.47 -23.31 -1.66
CA LYS A 361 -5.35 -23.47 -0.21
C LYS A 361 -5.66 -22.18 0.54
N ASN A 362 -6.30 -22.31 1.69
CA ASN A 362 -6.65 -21.24 2.63
C ASN A 362 -7.60 -20.17 2.08
N SER A 363 -8.24 -20.37 0.94
CA SER A 363 -9.12 -19.33 0.33
C SER A 363 -10.22 -18.86 1.29
N PHE A 364 -10.77 -19.73 2.15
CA PHE A 364 -11.81 -19.41 3.14
C PHE A 364 -11.47 -19.96 4.53
N THR A 365 -10.19 -19.98 4.91
CA THR A 365 -9.77 -20.46 6.24
C THR A 365 -10.01 -19.36 7.30
N ASP A 366 -10.35 -19.77 8.53
CA ASP A 366 -10.65 -18.87 9.66
C ASP A 366 -11.86 -17.93 9.34
N CYS A 367 -12.91 -18.52 8.74
CA CYS A 367 -14.21 -17.88 8.46
C CYS A 367 -15.32 -18.54 9.30
N PRO A 368 -15.31 -18.41 10.64
CA PRO A 368 -16.21 -19.16 11.53
C PRO A 368 -17.69 -18.81 11.41
N ALA A 369 -18.00 -17.65 10.83
CA ALA A 369 -19.38 -17.22 10.61
C ALA A 369 -19.99 -17.71 9.29
N LEU A 370 -19.19 -18.38 8.43
CA LEU A 370 -19.63 -18.80 7.10
C LEU A 370 -20.75 -19.84 7.19
N ALA A 371 -21.95 -19.40 6.82
CA ALA A 371 -23.18 -20.20 6.90
C ALA A 371 -23.68 -20.66 5.53
N ASP A 372 -23.48 -19.84 4.49
CA ASP A 372 -23.96 -20.13 3.14
C ASP A 372 -22.84 -19.95 2.10
N VAL A 373 -22.62 -20.95 1.28
CA VAL A 373 -21.73 -20.89 0.12
C VAL A 373 -22.54 -21.19 -1.13
N TYR A 374 -22.63 -20.23 -2.04
CA TYR A 374 -23.28 -20.38 -3.34
C TYR A 374 -22.18 -20.63 -4.38
N CYS A 375 -22.06 -21.85 -4.89
CA CYS A 375 -21.12 -22.16 -5.97
C CYS A 375 -21.89 -22.35 -7.28
N LEU A 376 -21.77 -21.37 -8.18
CA LEU A 376 -22.56 -21.34 -9.42
C LEU A 376 -21.94 -22.18 -10.55
N ALA A 377 -20.80 -22.84 -10.29
CA ALA A 377 -20.12 -23.67 -11.28
C ALA A 377 -20.85 -25.00 -11.51
N GLU A 378 -21.22 -25.28 -12.76
CA GLU A 378 -21.80 -26.58 -13.14
C GLU A 378 -20.74 -27.71 -13.06
N ASN A 379 -19.48 -27.39 -13.37
CA ASN A 379 -18.36 -28.29 -13.18
C ASN A 379 -17.70 -28.00 -11.83
N VAL A 380 -17.63 -29.01 -10.97
CA VAL A 380 -17.05 -28.87 -9.63
C VAL A 380 -15.62 -28.31 -9.71
N PRO A 381 -15.31 -27.15 -9.10
CA PRO A 381 -13.98 -26.60 -9.13
C PRO A 381 -12.95 -27.54 -8.48
N SER A 382 -11.77 -27.66 -9.09
CA SER A 382 -10.62 -28.29 -8.44
C SER A 382 -10.26 -27.51 -7.19
N THR A 383 -10.45 -28.11 -6.02
CA THR A 383 -10.38 -27.41 -4.73
C THR A 383 -9.35 -28.06 -3.84
N ASP A 384 -8.40 -27.25 -3.32
CA ASP A 384 -7.45 -27.73 -2.32
C ASP A 384 -8.20 -28.18 -1.07
N LEU A 385 -7.74 -29.29 -0.47
CA LEU A 385 -8.39 -29.86 0.73
C LEU A 385 -8.45 -28.87 1.91
N TYR A 386 -7.51 -27.95 1.97
CA TYR A 386 -7.42 -26.91 2.99
C TYR A 386 -7.92 -25.52 2.47
N ALA A 387 -8.70 -25.50 1.40
CA ALA A 387 -9.31 -24.25 0.92
C ALA A 387 -10.34 -23.68 1.90
N PHE A 388 -11.03 -24.58 2.59
CA PHE A 388 -11.93 -24.30 3.71
C PHE A 388 -11.38 -24.96 4.98
N ASP A 389 -11.87 -24.55 6.14
CA ASP A 389 -11.61 -25.23 7.40
C ASP A 389 -12.85 -26.01 7.90
N SER A 390 -12.77 -26.53 9.13
CA SER A 390 -13.85 -27.35 9.70
C SER A 390 -15.20 -26.62 9.90
N TYR A 391 -15.25 -25.30 9.76
CA TYR A 391 -16.49 -24.54 9.92
C TYR A 391 -17.52 -24.86 8.83
N ILE A 392 -17.08 -25.37 7.65
CA ILE A 392 -18.01 -25.82 6.59
C ILE A 392 -18.93 -26.97 7.02
N LEU A 393 -18.56 -27.72 8.06
CA LEU A 393 -19.44 -28.73 8.66
C LEU A 393 -20.75 -28.14 9.23
N GLN A 394 -20.84 -26.82 9.35
CA GLN A 394 -22.02 -26.08 9.79
C GLN A 394 -22.60 -25.18 8.69
N ALA A 395 -21.99 -25.16 7.50
CA ALA A 395 -22.40 -24.32 6.37
C ALA A 395 -23.20 -25.11 5.34
N ILE A 396 -24.12 -24.42 4.66
CA ILE A 396 -24.90 -24.94 3.55
C ILE A 396 -24.23 -24.58 2.24
N LEU A 397 -24.09 -25.58 1.36
CA LEU A 397 -23.61 -25.39 0.00
C LEU A 397 -24.78 -25.38 -0.98
N HIS A 398 -24.89 -24.30 -1.75
CA HIS A 398 -25.88 -24.15 -2.81
C HIS A 398 -25.21 -24.32 -4.16
N VAL A 399 -25.67 -25.28 -5.00
CA VAL A 399 -25.07 -25.61 -6.29
C VAL A 399 -26.13 -25.80 -7.37
N PRO A 400 -25.77 -25.73 -8.67
CA PRO A 400 -26.72 -26.02 -9.74
C PRO A 400 -27.34 -27.38 -9.59
N SER A 401 -28.65 -27.48 -9.87
CA SER A 401 -29.44 -28.68 -9.64
C SER A 401 -28.86 -29.94 -10.35
N ASN A 402 -28.30 -29.76 -11.53
CA ASN A 402 -27.66 -30.81 -12.33
C ASN A 402 -26.27 -31.22 -11.81
N ALA A 403 -25.68 -30.48 -10.87
CA ALA A 403 -24.33 -30.72 -10.36
C ALA A 403 -24.30 -31.30 -8.93
N VAL A 404 -25.42 -31.38 -8.24
CA VAL A 404 -25.53 -31.82 -6.82
C VAL A 404 -24.76 -33.11 -6.55
N ASP A 405 -24.98 -34.15 -7.35
CA ASP A 405 -24.28 -35.45 -7.18
C ASP A 405 -22.81 -35.36 -7.36
N ALA A 406 -22.33 -34.50 -8.30
CA ALA A 406 -20.91 -34.29 -8.57
C ALA A 406 -20.23 -33.61 -7.38
N TYR A 407 -20.87 -32.61 -6.73
CA TYR A 407 -20.35 -31.97 -5.53
C TYR A 407 -20.35 -32.92 -4.32
N MET A 408 -21.37 -33.77 -4.18
CA MET A 408 -21.41 -34.81 -3.15
C MET A 408 -20.32 -35.86 -3.28
N ALA A 409 -19.81 -36.09 -4.49
CA ALA A 409 -18.77 -37.08 -4.76
C ALA A 409 -17.34 -36.57 -4.49
N GLN A 410 -17.13 -35.26 -4.32
CA GLN A 410 -15.79 -34.67 -4.26
C GLN A 410 -15.48 -33.99 -2.92
N GLU A 411 -14.23 -34.15 -2.45
CA GLU A 411 -13.69 -33.38 -1.33
C GLU A 411 -13.14 -32.04 -1.83
N PRO A 412 -13.23 -30.98 -0.99
CA PRO A 412 -13.83 -30.90 0.35
C PRO A 412 -15.36 -30.65 0.34
N TRP A 413 -16.00 -30.56 -0.82
CA TRP A 413 -17.37 -30.15 -1.01
C TRP A 413 -18.38 -31.05 -0.26
N ARG A 414 -18.12 -32.36 -0.25
CA ARG A 414 -18.98 -33.33 0.47
C ARG A 414 -19.02 -33.13 2.00
N PHE A 415 -18.11 -32.32 2.55
CA PHE A 415 -18.04 -32.05 4.00
C PHE A 415 -18.95 -30.91 4.44
N PHE A 416 -19.57 -30.18 3.52
CA PHE A 416 -20.59 -29.22 3.91
C PHE A 416 -21.75 -29.91 4.62
N GLN A 417 -22.35 -29.20 5.60
CA GLN A 417 -23.47 -29.72 6.40
C GLN A 417 -24.61 -30.23 5.51
N CYS A 418 -24.93 -29.47 4.47
CA CYS A 418 -25.98 -29.78 3.51
C CYS A 418 -25.60 -29.25 2.14
N ILE A 419 -25.89 -29.98 1.06
CA ILE A 419 -25.76 -29.54 -0.33
C ILE A 419 -27.20 -29.44 -0.89
N VAL A 420 -27.58 -28.24 -1.30
CA VAL A 420 -28.92 -27.94 -1.81
C VAL A 420 -28.87 -27.42 -3.24
N PRO A 421 -29.81 -27.77 -4.11
CA PRO A 421 -29.88 -27.24 -5.46
C PRO A 421 -30.25 -25.75 -5.43
N LEU A 422 -29.70 -24.99 -6.38
CA LEU A 422 -30.16 -23.66 -6.75
C LEU A 422 -31.39 -23.83 -7.62
N ASP A 423 -32.47 -23.08 -7.35
CA ASP A 423 -33.61 -23.01 -8.24
C ASP A 423 -33.26 -22.12 -9.45
N ASP A 424 -33.56 -22.59 -10.67
CA ASP A 424 -33.18 -21.94 -11.95
C ASP A 424 -33.76 -20.50 -12.12
N GLU A 425 -34.70 -20.09 -11.28
CA GLU A 425 -35.36 -18.77 -11.39
C GLU A 425 -34.82 -17.69 -10.43
N SER A 426 -33.78 -17.95 -9.61
CA SER A 426 -33.46 -17.08 -8.47
C SER A 426 -32.11 -16.34 -8.54
N ILE A 427 -31.33 -16.47 -9.59
CA ILE A 427 -30.05 -15.73 -9.69
C ILE A 427 -30.18 -14.49 -10.58
N GLU A 428 -31.13 -13.63 -10.30
CA GLU A 428 -30.92 -12.20 -10.49
C GLU A 428 -30.15 -11.68 -9.28
N THR A 429 -29.00 -11.06 -9.55
CA THR A 429 -28.13 -10.37 -8.60
C THR A 429 -28.91 -9.46 -7.65
N THR A 430 -29.50 -10.01 -6.63
CA THR A 430 -30.11 -9.22 -5.55
C THR A 430 -29.05 -8.97 -4.51
N TYR A 431 -28.47 -7.77 -4.53
CA TYR A 431 -27.79 -7.19 -3.39
C TYR A 431 -28.74 -7.27 -2.19
N TYR A 432 -28.39 -8.05 -1.19
CA TYR A 432 -29.14 -8.05 0.06
C TYR A 432 -28.85 -6.77 0.83
N THR A 433 -29.61 -5.73 0.55
CA THR A 433 -29.89 -4.72 1.57
C THR A 433 -30.78 -5.39 2.60
N SER A 434 -30.34 -5.38 3.87
CA SER A 434 -31.02 -5.88 5.08
C SER A 434 -32.42 -6.50 4.88
N PRO A 435 -32.62 -7.76 5.15
CA PRO A 435 -33.93 -8.39 4.95
C PRO A 435 -34.88 -8.00 6.08
N THR A 436 -35.91 -7.25 5.75
CA THR A 436 -37.08 -7.02 6.63
C THR A 436 -38.11 -8.14 6.57
N GLY A 437 -37.76 -9.32 6.03
CA GLY A 437 -38.72 -10.42 5.86
C GLY A 437 -38.29 -11.71 6.57
N HIS A 438 -39.21 -12.30 7.32
CA HIS A 438 -39.03 -13.61 7.92
C HIS A 438 -38.97 -14.72 6.85
N ILE A 439 -38.27 -15.81 7.17
CA ILE A 439 -38.21 -17.04 6.39
C ILE A 439 -39.14 -18.05 7.06
N ASP A 440 -40.21 -18.46 6.38
CA ASP A 440 -41.15 -19.43 6.89
C ASP A 440 -40.83 -20.83 6.36
N ILE A 441 -40.82 -21.80 7.24
CA ILE A 441 -40.50 -23.21 6.97
C ILE A 441 -41.77 -24.01 7.18
N TYR A 442 -42.20 -24.75 6.15
CA TYR A 442 -43.40 -25.55 6.16
C TYR A 442 -43.07 -27.02 5.92
N SER A 443 -43.87 -27.92 6.46
CA SER A 443 -43.88 -29.32 6.03
C SER A 443 -44.44 -29.43 4.62
N ILE A 444 -44.18 -30.57 3.96
CA ILE A 444 -44.62 -30.78 2.56
C ILE A 444 -46.17 -30.76 2.41
N ASP A 445 -46.87 -31.04 3.48
CA ASP A 445 -48.35 -30.96 3.58
C ASP A 445 -48.87 -29.55 3.93
N GLY A 446 -47.96 -28.54 3.97
CA GLY A 446 -48.30 -27.13 4.13
C GLY A 446 -48.39 -26.62 5.56
N LYS A 447 -48.03 -27.41 6.58
CA LYS A 447 -48.06 -26.99 7.99
C LYS A 447 -46.80 -26.18 8.31
N LEU A 448 -46.95 -25.00 8.92
CA LEU A 448 -45.82 -24.18 9.39
C LEU A 448 -45.04 -24.93 10.49
N ILE A 449 -43.77 -25.17 10.26
CA ILE A 449 -42.83 -25.80 11.20
C ILE A 449 -42.12 -24.74 12.04
N GLY A 450 -41.75 -23.62 11.43
CA GLY A 450 -41.04 -22.53 12.11
C GLY A 450 -40.85 -21.31 11.23
N THR A 451 -40.44 -20.21 11.86
CA THR A 451 -40.12 -18.94 11.22
C THR A 451 -38.76 -18.50 11.70
N ALA A 452 -37.90 -18.04 10.79
CA ALA A 452 -36.57 -17.57 11.07
C ALA A 452 -36.38 -16.14 10.57
N ALA A 453 -35.66 -15.33 11.30
CA ALA A 453 -35.32 -13.96 10.88
C ALA A 453 -34.18 -13.94 9.85
N VAL A 454 -33.30 -14.93 9.92
CA VAL A 454 -32.13 -15.07 9.04
C VAL A 454 -31.99 -16.52 8.57
N GLN A 455 -31.22 -16.69 7.51
CA GLN A 455 -31.07 -17.99 6.83
C GLN A 455 -30.40 -19.06 7.71
N SER A 456 -29.41 -18.65 8.54
CA SER A 456 -28.77 -19.55 9.50
C SER A 456 -29.73 -20.12 10.58
N GLU A 457 -30.73 -19.34 10.99
CA GLU A 457 -31.77 -19.78 11.92
C GLU A 457 -32.73 -20.75 11.22
N ALA A 458 -33.08 -20.49 9.96
CA ALA A 458 -33.87 -21.40 9.14
C ALA A 458 -33.18 -22.76 8.97
N ALA A 459 -31.88 -22.76 8.70
CA ALA A 459 -31.06 -23.96 8.63
C ALA A 459 -31.09 -24.76 9.95
N ARG A 460 -30.98 -24.10 11.12
CA ARG A 460 -31.07 -24.76 12.44
C ARG A 460 -32.42 -25.45 12.64
N ILE A 461 -33.53 -24.80 12.23
CA ILE A 461 -34.87 -25.39 12.34
C ILE A 461 -34.96 -26.63 11.46
N ILE A 462 -34.46 -26.56 10.21
CA ILE A 462 -34.49 -27.67 9.25
C ILE A 462 -33.65 -28.84 9.76
N ASN A 463 -32.46 -28.60 10.27
CA ASN A 463 -31.53 -29.64 10.73
C ASN A 463 -32.01 -30.37 12.00
N ASN A 464 -32.93 -29.79 12.75
CA ASN A 464 -33.57 -30.46 13.88
C ASN A 464 -34.75 -31.38 13.47
N LEU A 465 -35.05 -31.46 12.17
CA LEU A 465 -36.09 -32.35 11.67
C LEU A 465 -35.54 -33.78 11.45
N PRO A 466 -36.36 -34.80 11.55
CA PRO A 466 -35.93 -36.18 11.29
C PRO A 466 -35.36 -36.36 9.90
N SER A 467 -34.32 -37.21 9.77
CA SER A 467 -33.74 -37.58 8.48
C SER A 467 -34.81 -38.09 7.53
N GLY A 468 -34.78 -37.70 6.25
CA GLY A 468 -35.79 -38.01 5.25
C GLY A 468 -37.02 -37.08 5.23
N THR A 469 -37.10 -36.09 6.13
CA THR A 469 -38.17 -35.09 6.11
C THR A 469 -38.01 -34.14 4.91
N SER A 470 -39.09 -33.99 4.14
CA SER A 470 -39.15 -32.96 3.08
C SER A 470 -39.85 -31.72 3.62
N THR A 471 -39.21 -30.56 3.44
CA THR A 471 -39.74 -29.26 3.88
C THR A 471 -39.83 -28.27 2.74
N ILE A 472 -40.69 -27.28 2.87
CA ILE A 472 -40.81 -26.15 1.95
C ILE A 472 -40.41 -24.89 2.70
N VAL A 473 -39.38 -24.20 2.23
CA VAL A 473 -38.95 -22.90 2.78
C VAL A 473 -39.50 -21.79 1.90
N LYS A 474 -40.21 -20.84 2.51
CA LYS A 474 -40.75 -19.67 1.80
C LYS A 474 -40.13 -18.39 2.29
N LYS A 475 -39.73 -17.53 1.35
CA LYS A 475 -39.24 -16.17 1.62
C LYS A 475 -39.68 -15.25 0.49
N GLY A 476 -40.32 -14.12 0.82
CA GLY A 476 -40.69 -13.10 -0.18
C GLY A 476 -41.51 -13.61 -1.35
N GLY A 477 -42.42 -14.60 -1.12
CA GLY A 477 -43.27 -15.18 -2.17
C GLY A 477 -42.65 -16.33 -2.96
N LYS A 478 -41.38 -16.65 -2.74
CA LYS A 478 -40.67 -17.80 -3.36
C LYS A 478 -40.65 -19.00 -2.41
N SER A 479 -40.62 -20.21 -2.97
CA SER A 479 -40.61 -21.47 -2.19
C SER A 479 -39.53 -22.40 -2.69
N VAL A 480 -38.77 -23.00 -1.77
CA VAL A 480 -37.75 -24.03 -2.04
C VAL A 480 -38.15 -25.30 -1.26
N LYS A 481 -38.09 -26.46 -1.92
CA LYS A 481 -38.25 -27.74 -1.28
C LYS A 481 -36.88 -28.28 -0.86
N ILE A 482 -36.72 -28.61 0.42
CA ILE A 482 -35.50 -29.16 0.99
C ILE A 482 -35.80 -30.55 1.54
N MET A 483 -34.90 -31.50 1.33
CA MET A 483 -34.95 -32.83 1.95
C MET A 483 -33.85 -32.92 3.00
N VAL A 484 -34.23 -33.16 4.24
CA VAL A 484 -33.31 -33.38 5.36
C VAL A 484 -32.69 -34.78 5.20
N LYS A 485 -31.37 -34.88 5.20
CA LYS A 485 -30.66 -36.16 5.12
C LYS A 485 -30.48 -36.79 6.46
#